data_2715d317e3bf1cf5aecfb9c4173bf6a6
#
_entry.id   2715d317e3bf1cf5aecfb9c4173bf6a6
#
_cell.length_a   1.000
_cell.length_b   1.000
_cell.length_c   1.000
_cell.angle_alpha   90.00
_cell.angle_beta   90.00
_cell.angle_gamma   90.00
#
_symmetry.space_group_name_H-M   'P 1'
#
loop_
_entity.id
_entity.type
_entity.pdbx_description
1 polymer ?
#
loop_
_entity_poly.entity_id
_entity_poly.type
_entity_poly.pdbx_seq_one_letter_code
_entity_poly.pdbx_strand_id
1 'polypeptide(L)'
;MGLFEKIFGNRPKEPPETEYDGIFKMLNGYAPHFSTWQGEIYESELVRAAINTLATHISKLKVEMIGSARPALQNKMKHGPNQWQTWSQFLERAATIYFATNNLVITPVYDDYGEPSGIFAPVPSKCTIVDYDGTPYLRYEFTRGKHASIELEYVGIMPRMQFRDDFFGESNRALLPTMDLITIQNQGIKEGVENSASYRFIAQVNNFTKPSDLKKERKRFSQTNLSKDAESGGLLLFPNTYSNIQQIKSTPFVVDADQMGIIRKNVYEYFGVNEDILTNLFSADTWSAFYEGSIEPWAIKFSDTITKMFFTLREQSNGNQVMATANRLQYMSNADKLNVSAQLLDRGIMSINDVREIWNLPPVEGGDARIIRGEYYNADDKVAQEDSDEGDQGL
;
A
#
# COMPACT_ATOMS: atom_id res chain seq x y z
N MET A 1 24.99 2.13 -18.92
CA MET A 1 23.71 1.45 -19.17
C MET A 1 22.60 2.14 -18.38
N GLY A 2 21.52 2.58 -19.02
CA GLY A 2 20.41 3.29 -18.35
C GLY A 2 19.56 2.33 -17.51
N LEU A 3 18.75 2.89 -16.58
CA LEU A 3 17.81 2.12 -15.75
C LEU A 3 16.88 1.22 -16.60
N PHE A 4 16.38 1.75 -17.71
CA PHE A 4 15.51 1.01 -18.63
C PHE A 4 16.23 -0.18 -19.27
N GLU A 5 17.49 -0.01 -19.69
CA GLU A 5 18.30 -1.08 -20.25
C GLU A 5 18.64 -2.16 -19.23
N LYS A 6 18.89 -1.79 -17.95
CA LYS A 6 19.16 -2.77 -16.88
C LYS A 6 17.95 -3.60 -16.48
N ILE A 7 16.74 -3.06 -16.64
CA ILE A 7 15.48 -3.76 -16.31
C ILE A 7 14.98 -4.55 -17.52
N PHE A 8 15.07 -4.00 -18.71
CA PHE A 8 14.40 -4.52 -19.90
C PHE A 8 15.34 -4.87 -21.07
N GLY A 9 16.62 -4.51 -21.02
CA GLY A 9 17.49 -4.48 -22.19
C GLY A 9 18.49 -5.64 -22.38
N ASN A 10 18.56 -6.62 -21.47
CA ASN A 10 19.60 -7.66 -21.52
C ASN A 10 19.04 -9.08 -21.75
N ARG A 11 18.05 -9.24 -22.63
CA ARG A 11 17.53 -10.57 -22.94
C ARG A 11 17.76 -10.97 -24.39
N PRO A 12 18.01 -12.26 -24.62
CA PRO A 12 18.13 -12.77 -25.98
C PRO A 12 16.78 -12.65 -26.69
N LYS A 13 16.78 -11.88 -27.76
CA LYS A 13 15.73 -11.75 -28.77
C LYS A 13 14.42 -11.12 -28.30
N GLU A 14 14.45 -9.81 -28.02
CA GLU A 14 13.26 -9.02 -28.24
C GLU A 14 12.95 -8.97 -29.75
N PRO A 15 11.70 -9.20 -30.16
CA PRO A 15 11.32 -8.96 -31.55
C PRO A 15 11.53 -7.48 -31.90
N PRO A 16 11.87 -7.12 -33.14
CA PRO A 16 12.16 -5.74 -33.53
C PRO A 16 10.95 -4.80 -33.29
N GLU A 17 11.21 -3.62 -32.75
CA GLU A 17 10.20 -2.64 -32.28
C GLU A 17 9.17 -2.17 -33.33
N THR A 18 9.38 -2.45 -34.60
CA THR A 18 8.60 -1.87 -35.70
C THR A 18 7.45 -2.73 -36.26
N GLU A 19 7.31 -4.00 -35.81
CA GLU A 19 6.30 -4.94 -36.37
C GLU A 19 5.33 -5.51 -35.32
N TYR A 20 5.19 -4.89 -34.16
CA TYR A 20 4.59 -5.52 -32.97
C TYR A 20 3.08 -5.76 -33.00
N ASP A 21 2.29 -4.90 -33.65
CA ASP A 21 0.83 -4.96 -33.50
C ASP A 21 0.14 -6.13 -34.25
N GLY A 22 0.87 -6.80 -35.18
CA GLY A 22 0.33 -7.93 -35.91
C GLY A 22 0.79 -9.31 -35.44
N ILE A 23 1.88 -9.37 -34.66
CA ILE A 23 2.57 -10.62 -34.29
C ILE A 23 2.08 -11.13 -32.92
N PHE A 24 1.78 -10.21 -32.00
CA PHE A 24 1.36 -10.59 -30.66
C PHE A 24 -0.14 -10.83 -30.58
N LYS A 25 -0.51 -12.01 -30.13
CA LYS A 25 -1.90 -12.35 -29.82
C LYS A 25 -2.18 -12.05 -28.34
N MET A 26 -3.18 -11.22 -28.06
CA MET A 26 -3.63 -10.99 -26.70
C MET A 26 -4.21 -12.28 -26.10
N LEU A 27 -3.66 -12.74 -24.97
CA LEU A 27 -4.11 -13.95 -24.29
C LEU A 27 -5.14 -13.67 -23.20
N ASN A 28 -5.23 -12.43 -22.73
CA ASN A 28 -6.20 -12.01 -21.71
C ASN A 28 -7.13 -10.91 -22.24
N GLY A 29 -8.36 -10.90 -21.75
CA GLY A 29 -9.39 -9.90 -22.15
C GLY A 29 -9.27 -8.56 -21.41
N TYR A 30 -8.35 -8.42 -20.48
CA TYR A 30 -8.18 -7.25 -19.62
C TYR A 30 -6.73 -6.80 -19.58
N ALA A 31 -6.52 -5.51 -19.77
CA ALA A 31 -5.22 -4.88 -19.67
C ALA A 31 -5.26 -3.84 -18.53
N PRO A 32 -4.63 -4.09 -17.39
CA PRO A 32 -4.63 -3.12 -16.30
C PRO A 32 -3.86 -1.86 -16.69
N HIS A 33 -4.45 -0.71 -16.39
CA HIS A 33 -3.81 0.58 -16.53
C HIS A 33 -3.15 0.94 -15.20
N PHE A 34 -1.85 1.18 -15.25
CA PHE A 34 -1.05 1.64 -14.11
C PHE A 34 -0.75 3.14 -14.23
N SER A 35 -1.51 3.86 -15.05
CA SER A 35 -1.30 5.30 -15.21
C SER A 35 -1.46 6.02 -13.88
N THR A 36 -0.57 6.96 -13.64
CA THR A 36 -0.75 7.95 -12.60
C THR A 36 -2.10 8.62 -12.79
N TRP A 37 -2.89 8.51 -11.80
CA TRP A 37 -4.27 8.75 -11.72
C TRP A 37 -4.63 10.22 -11.93
N GLN A 38 -5.32 10.51 -12.99
CA GLN A 38 -5.89 11.83 -13.23
C GLN A 38 -7.23 11.91 -12.47
N GLY A 39 -7.17 12.46 -11.25
CA GLY A 39 -8.36 12.80 -10.47
C GLY A 39 -9.11 11.63 -9.85
N GLU A 40 -8.42 10.56 -9.53
CA GLU A 40 -9.07 9.35 -9.12
C GLU A 40 -8.86 9.02 -7.62
N ILE A 41 -9.22 7.84 -7.14
CA ILE A 41 -9.43 7.39 -5.75
C ILE A 41 -8.16 7.54 -4.89
N TYR A 42 -6.95 7.28 -5.41
CA TYR A 42 -5.69 7.44 -4.68
C TYR A 42 -5.34 8.90 -4.36
N GLU A 43 -5.87 9.88 -5.09
CA GLU A 43 -5.69 11.29 -4.78
C GLU A 43 -6.54 11.79 -3.62
N SER A 44 -7.53 11.00 -3.21
CA SER A 44 -8.27 11.25 -1.98
C SER A 44 -7.37 11.08 -0.75
N GLU A 45 -7.43 12.04 0.17
CA GLU A 45 -6.68 12.00 1.43
C GLU A 45 -6.97 10.73 2.25
N LEU A 46 -8.23 10.28 2.29
CA LEU A 46 -8.64 9.09 3.04
C LEU A 46 -8.04 7.81 2.47
N VAL A 47 -8.05 7.69 1.15
CA VAL A 47 -7.46 6.53 0.47
C VAL A 47 -5.95 6.53 0.62
N ARG A 48 -5.30 7.69 0.45
CA ARG A 48 -3.86 7.81 0.69
C ARG A 48 -3.49 7.45 2.12
N ALA A 49 -4.25 7.91 3.11
CA ALA A 49 -4.00 7.57 4.51
C ALA A 49 -4.09 6.06 4.74
N ALA A 50 -5.13 5.39 4.24
CA ALA A 50 -5.28 3.95 4.37
C ALA A 50 -4.15 3.18 3.68
N ILE A 51 -3.83 3.52 2.43
CA ILE A 51 -2.75 2.86 1.67
C ILE A 51 -1.38 3.14 2.29
N ASN A 52 -1.12 4.37 2.72
CA ASN A 52 0.14 4.73 3.37
C ASN A 52 0.34 3.96 4.69
N THR A 53 -0.72 3.77 5.47
CA THR A 53 -0.67 2.96 6.69
C THR A 53 -0.25 1.51 6.39
N LEU A 54 -0.91 0.87 5.41
CA LEU A 54 -0.54 -0.47 4.95
C LEU A 54 0.90 -0.52 4.45
N ALA A 55 1.30 0.41 3.59
CA ALA A 55 2.62 0.48 3.01
C ALA A 55 3.71 0.68 4.08
N THR A 56 3.46 1.54 5.07
CA THR A 56 4.37 1.78 6.20
C THR A 56 4.56 0.52 7.04
N HIS A 57 3.51 -0.26 7.30
CA HIS A 57 3.65 -1.52 8.04
C HIS A 57 4.32 -2.61 7.20
N ILE A 58 4.01 -2.71 5.93
CA ILE A 58 4.66 -3.63 4.98
C ILE A 58 6.14 -3.30 4.80
N SER A 59 6.53 -2.03 4.81
CA SER A 59 7.93 -1.61 4.67
C SER A 59 8.86 -2.09 5.78
N LYS A 60 8.29 -2.53 6.91
CA LYS A 60 9.02 -3.07 8.06
C LYS A 60 9.28 -4.58 7.96
N LEU A 61 8.76 -5.25 6.93
CA LEU A 61 9.03 -6.66 6.71
C LEU A 61 10.50 -6.89 6.39
N LYS A 62 11.06 -7.97 6.92
CA LYS A 62 12.39 -8.47 6.58
C LYS A 62 12.25 -9.47 5.44
N VAL A 63 12.98 -9.27 4.37
CA VAL A 63 12.99 -10.17 3.22
C VAL A 63 14.29 -10.94 3.21
N GLU A 64 14.18 -12.25 3.22
CA GLU A 64 15.32 -13.17 3.20
C GLU A 64 15.15 -14.20 2.09
N MET A 65 16.26 -14.53 1.43
CA MET A 65 16.34 -15.61 0.48
C MET A 65 16.97 -16.82 1.17
N ILE A 66 16.23 -17.92 1.28
CA ILE A 66 16.61 -19.12 2.01
C ILE A 66 17.00 -20.22 1.03
N GLY A 67 17.98 -21.06 1.39
CA GLY A 67 18.43 -22.19 0.64
C GLY A 67 19.83 -22.03 0.07
N SER A 68 20.28 -22.97 -0.74
CA SER A 68 21.64 -23.03 -1.31
C SER A 68 21.72 -22.68 -2.79
N ALA A 69 20.58 -22.59 -3.47
CA ALA A 69 20.54 -22.19 -4.87
C ALA A 69 20.82 -20.68 -5.01
N ARG A 70 21.51 -20.32 -6.11
CA ARG A 70 21.77 -18.92 -6.48
C ARG A 70 22.47 -18.07 -5.40
N PRO A 71 23.62 -18.50 -4.84
CA PRO A 71 24.29 -17.80 -3.74
C PRO A 71 24.71 -16.36 -4.12
N ALA A 72 25.05 -16.11 -5.37
CA ALA A 72 25.40 -14.77 -5.85
C ALA A 72 24.20 -13.80 -5.76
N LEU A 73 23.01 -14.24 -6.14
CA LEU A 73 21.78 -13.45 -6.02
C LEU A 73 21.41 -13.22 -4.54
N GLN A 74 21.51 -14.26 -3.71
CA GLN A 74 21.27 -14.15 -2.26
C GLN A 74 22.13 -13.08 -1.62
N ASN A 75 23.45 -13.10 -1.90
CA ASN A 75 24.38 -12.10 -1.37
C ASN A 75 24.04 -10.68 -1.82
N LYS A 76 23.62 -10.49 -3.08
CA LYS A 76 23.21 -9.18 -3.59
C LYS A 76 21.92 -8.71 -2.92
N MET A 77 20.91 -9.58 -2.83
CA MET A 77 19.60 -9.25 -2.25
C MET A 77 19.63 -9.12 -0.73
N LYS A 78 20.64 -9.66 -0.03
CA LYS A 78 20.82 -9.44 1.41
C LYS A 78 20.96 -7.95 1.76
N HIS A 79 21.54 -7.15 0.86
CA HIS A 79 21.80 -5.73 1.08
C HIS A 79 20.69 -4.81 0.53
N GLY A 80 19.87 -5.30 -0.36
CA GLY A 80 18.76 -4.53 -0.95
C GLY A 80 18.11 -5.25 -2.13
N PRO A 81 16.92 -4.82 -2.56
CA PRO A 81 16.20 -5.41 -3.68
C PRO A 81 16.90 -5.11 -5.02
N ASN A 82 17.64 -4.01 -5.09
CA ASN A 82 18.39 -3.54 -6.25
C ASN A 82 19.39 -2.47 -5.81
N GLN A 83 20.23 -2.01 -6.74
CA GLN A 83 21.29 -1.02 -6.47
C GLN A 83 20.80 0.41 -6.16
N TRP A 84 19.49 0.71 -6.32
CA TRP A 84 18.93 2.06 -6.16
C TRP A 84 18.02 2.22 -4.94
N GLN A 85 17.54 1.11 -4.35
CA GLN A 85 16.53 1.13 -3.31
C GLN A 85 16.93 0.26 -2.12
N THR A 86 16.58 0.70 -0.94
CA THR A 86 16.58 -0.15 0.26
C THR A 86 15.34 -1.06 0.25
N TRP A 87 15.36 -2.15 1.03
CA TRP A 87 14.19 -3.01 1.18
C TRP A 87 12.95 -2.25 1.66
N SER A 88 13.12 -1.37 2.65
CA SER A 88 12.01 -0.56 3.16
C SER A 88 11.38 0.32 2.08
N GLN A 89 12.19 1.04 1.30
CA GLN A 89 11.71 1.88 0.19
C GLN A 89 11.02 1.07 -0.90
N PHE A 90 11.56 -0.09 -1.23
CA PHE A 90 10.98 -0.96 -2.24
C PHE A 90 9.64 -1.53 -1.79
N LEU A 91 9.55 -2.06 -0.56
CA LEU A 91 8.34 -2.65 0.00
C LEU A 91 7.23 -1.61 0.16
N GLU A 92 7.55 -0.41 0.64
CA GLU A 92 6.60 0.70 0.75
C GLU A 92 6.02 1.06 -0.61
N ARG A 93 6.88 1.22 -1.63
CA ARG A 93 6.46 1.51 -2.99
C ARG A 93 5.66 0.36 -3.61
N ALA A 94 6.11 -0.88 -3.45
CA ALA A 94 5.43 -2.07 -3.95
C ALA A 94 4.03 -2.22 -3.34
N ALA A 95 3.90 -2.03 -2.03
CA ALA A 95 2.62 -2.03 -1.35
C ALA A 95 1.70 -0.89 -1.83
N THR A 96 2.25 0.32 -1.98
CA THR A 96 1.48 1.45 -2.52
C THR A 96 0.94 1.15 -3.91
N ILE A 97 1.75 0.61 -4.83
CA ILE A 97 1.31 0.21 -6.17
C ILE A 97 0.23 -0.87 -6.06
N TYR A 98 0.46 -1.90 -5.24
CA TYR A 98 -0.45 -3.02 -5.07
C TYR A 98 -1.85 -2.60 -4.62
N PHE A 99 -1.94 -1.74 -3.60
CA PHE A 99 -3.24 -1.29 -3.09
C PHE A 99 -3.88 -0.19 -3.95
N ALA A 100 -3.08 0.64 -4.60
CA ALA A 100 -3.61 1.69 -5.48
C ALA A 100 -4.18 1.12 -6.79
N THR A 101 -3.54 0.10 -7.37
CA THR A 101 -3.90 -0.44 -8.68
C THR A 101 -4.51 -1.84 -8.63
N ASN A 102 -4.51 -2.49 -7.47
CA ASN A 102 -4.84 -3.91 -7.26
C ASN A 102 -3.95 -4.88 -8.08
N ASN A 103 -2.82 -4.39 -8.57
CA ASN A 103 -1.86 -5.17 -9.33
C ASN A 103 -0.45 -4.71 -9.00
N LEU A 104 0.42 -5.63 -8.65
CA LEU A 104 1.84 -5.38 -8.55
C LEU A 104 2.56 -6.28 -9.54
N VAL A 105 3.36 -5.66 -10.38
CA VAL A 105 4.25 -6.38 -11.29
C VAL A 105 5.68 -6.18 -10.82
N ILE A 106 6.42 -7.27 -10.72
CA ILE A 106 7.81 -7.30 -10.27
C ILE A 106 8.65 -7.87 -11.40
N THR A 107 9.70 -7.17 -11.77
CA THR A 107 10.63 -7.58 -12.81
C THR A 107 12.01 -7.83 -12.24
N PRO A 108 12.77 -8.81 -12.75
CA PRO A 108 14.16 -8.99 -12.38
C PRO A 108 15.01 -7.83 -12.91
N VAL A 109 16.02 -7.49 -12.15
CA VAL A 109 17.10 -6.59 -12.58
C VAL A 109 18.30 -7.44 -12.93
N TYR A 110 18.95 -7.17 -14.06
CA TYR A 110 20.12 -7.89 -14.53
C TYR A 110 21.38 -7.06 -14.32
N ASP A 111 22.48 -7.74 -14.07
CA ASP A 111 23.79 -7.13 -14.07
C ASP A 111 24.37 -6.98 -15.49
N ASP A 112 25.58 -6.45 -15.59
CA ASP A 112 26.24 -6.23 -16.89
C ASP A 112 26.61 -7.55 -17.61
N TYR A 113 26.53 -8.69 -16.93
CA TYR A 113 26.77 -10.03 -17.47
C TYR A 113 25.46 -10.75 -17.87
N GLY A 114 24.29 -10.11 -17.63
CA GLY A 114 22.98 -10.70 -17.92
C GLY A 114 22.45 -11.64 -16.84
N GLU A 115 23.11 -11.70 -15.67
CA GLU A 115 22.64 -12.50 -14.55
C GLU A 115 21.69 -11.72 -13.65
N PRO A 116 20.68 -12.37 -13.07
CA PRO A 116 19.77 -11.72 -12.13
C PRO A 116 20.54 -11.11 -10.95
N SER A 117 20.28 -9.85 -10.67
CA SER A 117 20.97 -9.11 -9.61
C SER A 117 20.01 -8.47 -8.60
N GLY A 118 18.72 -8.59 -8.79
CA GLY A 118 17.71 -8.03 -7.90
C GLY A 118 16.33 -7.96 -8.54
N ILE A 119 15.45 -7.17 -7.94
CA ILE A 119 14.09 -6.96 -8.39
C ILE A 119 13.73 -5.47 -8.46
N PHE A 120 12.80 -5.14 -9.32
CA PHE A 120 12.25 -3.80 -9.46
C PHE A 120 10.73 -3.87 -9.70
N ALA A 121 9.97 -2.90 -9.20
CA ALA A 121 8.54 -2.77 -9.43
C ALA A 121 8.27 -1.60 -10.39
N PRO A 122 8.16 -1.82 -11.70
CA PRO A 122 7.83 -0.77 -12.65
C PRO A 122 6.37 -0.33 -12.49
N VAL A 123 6.09 0.92 -12.89
CA VAL A 123 4.71 1.43 -13.02
C VAL A 123 4.50 1.79 -14.48
N PRO A 124 4.11 0.82 -15.32
CA PRO A 124 3.77 1.08 -16.71
C PRO A 124 2.41 1.78 -16.82
N SER A 125 2.15 2.43 -17.94
CA SER A 125 0.81 2.96 -18.24
C SER A 125 -0.19 1.84 -18.49
N LYS A 126 0.27 0.72 -19.05
CA LYS A 126 -0.55 -0.46 -19.34
C LYS A 126 0.30 -1.72 -19.34
N CYS A 127 -0.27 -2.84 -18.91
CA CYS A 127 0.30 -4.18 -19.06
C CYS A 127 -0.65 -5.08 -19.84
N THR A 128 -0.10 -5.89 -20.74
CA THR A 128 -0.84 -6.91 -21.48
C THR A 128 -0.04 -8.19 -21.54
N ILE A 129 -0.72 -9.32 -21.52
CA ILE A 129 -0.09 -10.61 -21.77
C ILE A 129 -0.28 -10.94 -23.24
N VAL A 130 0.81 -11.18 -23.94
CA VAL A 130 0.87 -11.43 -25.35
C VAL A 130 1.59 -12.74 -25.65
N ASP A 131 1.25 -13.40 -26.72
CA ASP A 131 1.93 -14.60 -27.20
C ASP A 131 2.87 -14.22 -28.35
N TYR A 132 4.09 -14.73 -28.28
CA TYR A 132 5.06 -14.63 -29.36
C TYR A 132 5.71 -15.99 -29.57
N ASP A 133 5.46 -16.57 -30.73
CA ASP A 133 5.98 -17.90 -31.14
C ASP A 133 5.71 -19.02 -30.11
N GLY A 134 4.51 -19.02 -29.50
CA GLY A 134 4.09 -19.98 -28.50
C GLY A 134 4.62 -19.73 -27.09
N THR A 135 5.35 -18.64 -26.88
CA THR A 135 5.86 -18.23 -25.57
C THR A 135 5.10 -17.00 -25.06
N PRO A 136 4.51 -17.04 -23.85
CA PRO A 136 3.81 -15.90 -23.28
C PRO A 136 4.79 -14.84 -22.76
N TYR A 137 4.52 -13.58 -23.07
CA TYR A 137 5.25 -12.41 -22.62
C TYR A 137 4.35 -11.45 -21.89
N LEU A 138 4.86 -10.79 -20.87
CA LEU A 138 4.25 -9.59 -20.31
C LEU A 138 4.81 -8.38 -21.05
N ARG A 139 3.92 -7.66 -21.77
CA ARG A 139 4.25 -6.43 -22.49
C ARG A 139 3.89 -5.23 -21.64
N TYR A 140 4.86 -4.35 -21.45
CA TYR A 140 4.72 -3.07 -20.74
C TYR A 140 4.60 -1.95 -21.74
N GLU A 141 3.64 -1.06 -21.53
CA GLU A 141 3.52 0.20 -22.24
C GLU A 141 3.84 1.33 -21.26
N PHE A 142 4.82 2.17 -21.60
CA PHE A 142 5.20 3.33 -20.81
C PHE A 142 4.75 4.62 -21.48
N THR A 143 4.69 5.69 -20.70
CA THR A 143 4.43 7.04 -21.21
C THR A 143 5.37 7.36 -22.38
N ARG A 144 4.88 7.97 -23.44
CA ARG A 144 5.60 8.31 -24.68
C ARG A 144 5.84 7.14 -25.64
N GLY A 145 5.01 6.10 -25.59
CA GLY A 145 5.03 5.02 -26.59
C GLY A 145 6.23 4.08 -26.50
N LYS A 146 6.95 4.08 -25.38
CA LYS A 146 7.98 3.07 -25.12
C LYS A 146 7.33 1.77 -24.69
N HIS A 147 7.79 0.68 -25.26
CA HIS A 147 7.34 -0.68 -24.93
C HIS A 147 8.53 -1.51 -24.44
N ALA A 148 8.23 -2.50 -23.62
CA ALA A 148 9.18 -3.54 -23.23
C ALA A 148 8.41 -4.84 -23.04
N SER A 149 9.03 -5.96 -23.33
CA SER A 149 8.42 -7.28 -23.14
C SER A 149 9.38 -8.18 -22.37
N ILE A 150 8.85 -8.94 -21.43
CA ILE A 150 9.61 -9.94 -20.67
C ILE A 150 8.79 -11.23 -20.69
N GLU A 151 9.46 -12.37 -20.84
CA GLU A 151 8.78 -13.67 -20.74
C GLU A 151 8.08 -13.81 -19.41
N LEU A 152 6.85 -14.33 -19.45
CA LEU A 152 5.95 -14.36 -18.30
C LEU A 152 6.51 -15.18 -17.12
N GLU A 153 7.33 -16.19 -17.42
CA GLU A 153 7.94 -17.05 -16.38
C GLU A 153 8.92 -16.30 -15.45
N TYR A 154 9.53 -15.20 -15.95
CA TYR A 154 10.50 -14.42 -15.18
C TYR A 154 9.89 -13.19 -14.48
N VAL A 155 8.59 -12.98 -14.65
CA VAL A 155 7.88 -11.83 -14.07
C VAL A 155 7.03 -12.27 -12.91
N GLY A 156 7.11 -11.56 -11.81
CA GLY A 156 6.18 -11.70 -10.70
C GLY A 156 4.92 -10.87 -10.93
N ILE A 157 3.76 -11.51 -10.96
CA ILE A 157 2.45 -10.81 -10.98
C ILE A 157 1.75 -11.13 -9.68
N MET A 158 1.38 -10.09 -8.94
CA MET A 158 0.71 -10.19 -7.66
C MET A 158 -0.62 -9.42 -7.73
N PRO A 159 -1.75 -10.11 -8.01
CA PRO A 159 -3.06 -9.49 -8.10
C PRO A 159 -3.74 -9.36 -6.74
N ARG A 160 -4.61 -8.35 -6.60
CA ARG A 160 -5.58 -8.18 -5.53
C ARG A 160 -6.99 -8.15 -6.13
N MET A 161 -7.98 -8.72 -5.44
CA MET A 161 -9.36 -8.75 -5.93
C MET A 161 -9.47 -9.32 -7.36
N GLN A 162 -8.80 -10.44 -7.60
CA GLN A 162 -8.83 -11.13 -8.89
C GLN A 162 -10.16 -11.87 -9.05
N PHE A 163 -10.87 -11.62 -10.17
CA PHE A 163 -12.14 -12.29 -10.46
C PHE A 163 -12.37 -12.55 -11.95
N ARG A 164 -12.28 -11.54 -12.81
CA ARG A 164 -12.62 -11.66 -14.24
C ARG A 164 -11.43 -12.02 -15.12
N ASP A 165 -10.24 -11.74 -14.66
CA ASP A 165 -9.01 -11.98 -15.41
C ASP A 165 -8.16 -13.02 -14.69
N ASP A 166 -7.51 -13.91 -15.48
CA ASP A 166 -6.71 -15.01 -14.94
C ASP A 166 -5.38 -14.56 -14.33
N PHE A 167 -4.92 -13.35 -14.61
CA PHE A 167 -3.61 -12.83 -14.20
C PHE A 167 -3.70 -11.56 -13.37
N PHE A 168 -4.71 -10.70 -13.62
CA PHE A 168 -4.79 -9.38 -13.04
C PHE A 168 -5.99 -9.20 -12.11
N GLY A 169 -5.80 -8.37 -11.10
CA GLY A 169 -6.85 -7.92 -10.20
C GLY A 169 -7.68 -6.79 -10.79
N GLU A 170 -8.92 -6.68 -10.34
CA GLU A 170 -9.85 -5.63 -10.77
C GLU A 170 -9.46 -4.26 -10.20
N SER A 171 -9.89 -3.20 -10.87
CA SER A 171 -9.63 -1.83 -10.42
C SER A 171 -10.46 -1.46 -9.19
N ASN A 172 -10.02 -0.42 -8.46
CA ASN A 172 -10.71 0.10 -7.28
C ASN A 172 -12.02 0.87 -7.60
N ARG A 173 -12.61 0.71 -8.80
CA ARG A 173 -13.85 1.40 -9.21
C ARG A 173 -15.03 1.17 -8.28
N ALA A 174 -15.02 0.10 -7.51
CA ALA A 174 -16.03 -0.16 -6.48
C ALA A 174 -16.11 0.96 -5.42
N LEU A 175 -15.05 1.73 -5.22
CA LEU A 175 -15.03 2.87 -4.32
C LEU A 175 -15.62 4.17 -4.91
N LEU A 176 -15.80 4.26 -6.22
CA LEU A 176 -16.26 5.51 -6.86
C LEU A 176 -17.54 6.10 -6.23
N PRO A 177 -18.59 5.32 -5.95
CA PRO A 177 -19.79 5.89 -5.32
C PRO A 177 -19.50 6.51 -3.94
N THR A 178 -18.62 5.90 -3.16
CA THR A 178 -18.21 6.43 -1.84
C THR A 178 -17.39 7.71 -2.01
N MET A 179 -16.52 7.79 -3.00
CA MET A 179 -15.73 8.98 -3.31
C MET A 179 -16.60 10.15 -3.78
N ASP A 180 -17.63 9.87 -4.57
CA ASP A 180 -18.59 10.88 -5.01
C ASP A 180 -19.33 11.48 -3.81
N LEU A 181 -19.74 10.65 -2.84
CA LEU A 181 -20.36 11.13 -1.60
C LEU A 181 -19.42 12.03 -0.80
N ILE A 182 -18.14 11.67 -0.67
CA ILE A 182 -17.14 12.52 0.01
C ILE A 182 -17.00 13.87 -0.70
N THR A 183 -16.96 13.86 -2.02
CA THR A 183 -16.84 15.09 -2.83
C THR A 183 -18.05 16.00 -2.63
N ILE A 184 -19.26 15.44 -2.68
CA ILE A 184 -20.50 16.18 -2.47
C ILE A 184 -20.55 16.75 -1.04
N GLN A 185 -20.15 15.99 -0.03
CA GLN A 185 -20.12 16.45 1.35
C GLN A 185 -19.11 17.59 1.54
N ASN A 186 -17.91 17.45 1.02
CA ASN A 186 -16.88 18.49 1.10
C ASN A 186 -17.34 19.78 0.40
N GLN A 187 -18.01 19.65 -0.74
CA GLN A 187 -18.61 20.79 -1.41
C GLN A 187 -19.73 21.43 -0.59
N GLY A 188 -20.61 20.62 0.01
CA GLY A 188 -21.67 21.10 0.89
C GLY A 188 -21.13 21.86 2.10
N ILE A 189 -20.04 21.36 2.72
CA ILE A 189 -19.37 22.07 3.82
C ILE A 189 -18.80 23.40 3.33
N LYS A 190 -18.09 23.41 2.19
CA LYS A 190 -17.53 24.63 1.59
C LYS A 190 -18.62 25.66 1.32
N GLU A 191 -19.69 25.27 0.65
CA GLU A 191 -20.81 26.15 0.37
C GLU A 191 -21.52 26.61 1.65
N GLY A 192 -21.63 25.73 2.65
CA GLY A 192 -22.16 26.08 3.98
C GLY A 192 -21.34 27.17 4.66
N VAL A 193 -20.02 27.04 4.64
CA VAL A 193 -19.09 28.06 5.20
C VAL A 193 -19.18 29.38 4.41
N GLU A 194 -19.12 29.33 3.08
CA GLU A 194 -19.24 30.51 2.23
C GLU A 194 -20.58 31.23 2.40
N ASN A 195 -21.67 30.48 2.51
CA ASN A 195 -23.00 31.03 2.69
C ASN A 195 -23.23 31.55 4.13
N SER A 196 -22.61 30.97 5.14
CA SER A 196 -22.72 31.44 6.52
C SER A 196 -22.11 32.84 6.73
N ALA A 197 -21.10 33.18 5.93
CA ALA A 197 -20.48 34.50 5.94
C ALA A 197 -21.27 35.57 5.14
N SER A 198 -22.31 35.17 4.42
CA SER A 198 -23.10 36.09 3.60
C SER A 198 -24.41 36.48 4.26
N TYR A 199 -24.62 37.78 4.45
CA TYR A 199 -25.90 38.30 4.91
C TYR A 199 -26.95 38.23 3.78
N ARG A 200 -28.06 37.54 4.03
CA ARG A 200 -29.16 37.46 3.07
C ARG A 200 -30.40 38.13 3.65
N PHE A 201 -30.98 39.01 2.84
CA PHE A 201 -32.20 39.71 3.21
C PHE A 201 -33.28 39.50 2.16
N ILE A 202 -34.50 39.35 2.59
CA ILE A 202 -35.67 39.49 1.76
C ILE A 202 -36.25 40.86 2.05
N ALA A 203 -36.47 41.65 1.00
CA ALA A 203 -37.12 42.94 1.08
C ALA A 203 -38.13 43.07 -0.06
N GLN A 204 -39.30 43.60 0.26
CA GLN A 204 -40.32 43.94 -0.73
C GLN A 204 -40.05 45.35 -1.22
N VAL A 205 -40.03 45.55 -2.54
CA VAL A 205 -39.79 46.85 -3.16
C VAL A 205 -41.06 47.34 -3.80
N ASN A 206 -41.58 48.51 -3.36
CA ASN A 206 -42.94 48.92 -3.69
C ASN A 206 -43.03 49.68 -5.05
N ASN A 207 -41.94 50.13 -5.62
CA ASN A 207 -41.95 51.05 -6.80
C ASN A 207 -41.34 50.46 -8.07
N PHE A 208 -41.02 49.17 -8.14
CA PHE A 208 -40.41 48.55 -9.34
C PHE A 208 -41.35 47.56 -9.99
N THR A 209 -41.74 47.84 -11.22
CA THR A 209 -42.63 47.00 -12.00
C THR A 209 -41.88 46.11 -13.03
N LYS A 210 -40.64 46.44 -13.32
CA LYS A 210 -39.87 45.69 -14.34
C LYS A 210 -38.75 44.83 -13.69
N PRO A 211 -38.59 43.57 -14.15
CA PRO A 211 -37.54 42.68 -13.62
C PRO A 211 -36.11 43.22 -13.80
N SER A 212 -35.88 44.03 -14.86
CA SER A 212 -34.59 44.68 -15.09
C SER A 212 -34.20 45.67 -14.03
N ASP A 213 -35.15 46.39 -13.49
CA ASP A 213 -34.93 47.41 -12.48
C ASP A 213 -34.67 46.80 -11.10
N LEU A 214 -35.35 45.69 -10.80
CA LEU A 214 -35.08 44.88 -9.63
C LEU A 214 -33.67 44.28 -9.64
N LYS A 215 -33.21 43.85 -10.80
CA LYS A 215 -31.80 43.34 -10.95
C LYS A 215 -30.78 44.45 -10.72
N LYS A 216 -31.00 45.65 -11.27
CA LYS A 216 -30.14 46.79 -11.06
C LYS A 216 -30.08 47.23 -9.58
N GLU A 217 -31.22 47.33 -8.95
CA GLU A 217 -31.31 47.72 -7.54
C GLU A 217 -30.66 46.69 -6.62
N ARG A 218 -30.87 45.39 -6.87
CA ARG A 218 -30.19 44.31 -6.14
C ARG A 218 -28.69 44.41 -6.25
N LYS A 219 -28.16 44.69 -7.48
CA LYS A 219 -26.73 44.84 -7.70
C LYS A 219 -26.18 46.06 -6.99
N ARG A 220 -26.90 47.18 -7.07
CA ARG A 220 -26.55 48.45 -6.38
C ARG A 220 -26.46 48.25 -4.86
N PHE A 221 -27.51 47.65 -4.27
CA PHE A 221 -27.56 47.44 -2.83
C PHE A 221 -26.49 46.48 -2.35
N SER A 222 -26.26 45.42 -3.08
CA SER A 222 -25.19 44.43 -2.77
C SER A 222 -23.81 45.05 -2.83
N GLN A 223 -23.53 45.87 -3.84
CA GLN A 223 -22.22 46.55 -3.99
C GLN A 223 -21.98 47.60 -2.92
N THR A 224 -23.03 48.35 -2.55
CA THR A 224 -22.91 49.45 -1.60
C THR A 224 -22.84 49.00 -0.15
N ASN A 225 -23.59 47.91 0.21
CA ASN A 225 -23.77 47.55 1.60
C ASN A 225 -23.20 46.17 1.99
N LEU A 226 -23.02 45.26 1.04
CA LEU A 226 -22.67 43.87 1.34
C LEU A 226 -21.31 43.43 0.74
N SER A 227 -20.64 44.30 -0.02
CA SER A 227 -19.30 44.00 -0.53
C SER A 227 -18.25 44.11 0.58
N LYS A 228 -17.15 43.37 0.46
CA LYS A 228 -16.01 43.47 1.40
C LYS A 228 -15.39 44.88 1.49
N ASP A 229 -15.56 45.64 0.42
CA ASP A 229 -15.03 47.02 0.31
C ASP A 229 -16.09 48.10 0.60
N ALA A 230 -17.24 47.71 1.18
CA ALA A 230 -18.28 48.67 1.53
C ALA A 230 -17.86 49.53 2.71
N GLU A 231 -17.79 50.87 2.51
CA GLU A 231 -17.44 51.87 3.53
C GLU A 231 -18.48 51.97 4.67
N SER A 232 -19.50 51.09 4.69
CA SER A 232 -20.67 51.19 5.59
C SER A 232 -20.42 50.80 7.05
N GLY A 233 -19.18 50.43 7.42
CA GLY A 233 -18.83 50.14 8.83
C GLY A 233 -19.73 49.16 9.55
N GLY A 234 -20.42 48.27 8.82
CA GLY A 234 -21.37 47.28 9.37
C GLY A 234 -22.82 47.80 9.56
N LEU A 235 -23.13 49.06 9.24
CA LEU A 235 -24.46 49.60 9.29
C LEU A 235 -25.20 49.42 7.96
N LEU A 236 -26.27 48.64 7.93
CA LEU A 236 -27.13 48.43 6.76
C LEU A 236 -28.27 49.44 6.75
N LEU A 237 -28.24 50.37 5.79
CA LEU A 237 -29.29 51.37 5.61
C LEU A 237 -30.22 50.95 4.48
N PHE A 238 -31.51 50.92 4.77
CA PHE A 238 -32.55 50.59 3.79
C PHE A 238 -33.33 51.84 3.42
N PRO A 239 -33.43 52.20 2.14
CA PRO A 239 -34.30 53.31 1.68
C PRO A 239 -35.79 53.05 1.99
N ASN A 240 -36.60 54.08 2.12
CA ASN A 240 -38.04 54.00 2.34
C ASN A 240 -38.82 53.23 1.24
N THR A 241 -38.18 52.93 0.13
CA THR A 241 -38.73 52.11 -0.95
C THR A 241 -38.76 50.61 -0.64
N TYR A 242 -38.09 50.18 0.43
CA TYR A 242 -38.08 48.79 0.89
C TYR A 242 -39.07 48.61 2.07
N SER A 243 -39.91 47.58 1.98
CA SER A 243 -40.83 47.17 3.03
C SER A 243 -40.59 45.69 3.34
N ASN A 244 -41.08 45.24 4.52
CA ASN A 244 -40.95 43.83 4.95
C ASN A 244 -39.51 43.29 4.87
N ILE A 245 -38.57 44.02 5.41
CA ILE A 245 -37.16 43.58 5.43
C ILE A 245 -37.01 42.49 6.50
N GLN A 246 -36.62 41.30 6.05
CA GLN A 246 -36.35 40.18 6.93
C GLN A 246 -34.98 39.62 6.62
N GLN A 247 -34.18 39.41 7.65
CA GLN A 247 -32.94 38.67 7.53
C GLN A 247 -33.26 37.19 7.40
N ILE A 248 -32.81 36.57 6.32
CA ILE A 248 -32.84 35.11 6.19
C ILE A 248 -31.70 34.60 7.03
N LYS A 249 -31.98 34.01 8.19
CA LYS A 249 -30.99 33.23 8.90
C LYS A 249 -30.68 31.99 8.06
N SER A 250 -29.54 32.01 7.37
CA SER A 250 -29.04 30.81 6.73
C SER A 250 -28.67 29.83 7.86
N THR A 251 -29.44 28.77 8.01
CA THR A 251 -28.94 27.60 8.73
C THR A 251 -27.87 26.98 7.84
N PRO A 252 -26.60 27.01 8.24
CA PRO A 252 -25.57 26.35 7.45
C PRO A 252 -25.95 24.88 7.27
N PHE A 253 -25.77 24.37 6.06
CA PHE A 253 -25.88 22.94 5.84
C PHE A 253 -24.80 22.27 6.71
N VAL A 254 -25.23 21.63 7.77
CA VAL A 254 -24.35 20.87 8.66
C VAL A 254 -24.36 19.44 8.15
N VAL A 255 -23.26 18.99 7.64
CA VAL A 255 -23.08 17.57 7.31
C VAL A 255 -23.15 16.80 8.62
N ASP A 256 -23.95 15.75 8.65
CA ASP A 256 -24.07 14.88 9.79
C ASP A 256 -22.72 14.18 10.06
N ALA A 257 -22.20 14.38 11.27
CA ALA A 257 -20.89 13.82 11.68
C ALA A 257 -20.90 12.28 11.64
N ASP A 258 -22.05 11.67 11.96
CA ASP A 258 -22.20 10.21 11.94
C ASP A 258 -22.14 9.67 10.50
N GLN A 259 -22.77 10.36 9.55
CA GLN A 259 -22.69 9.99 8.12
C GLN A 259 -21.26 10.12 7.60
N MET A 260 -20.55 11.19 7.96
CA MET A 260 -19.12 11.31 7.61
C MET A 260 -18.28 10.18 8.21
N GLY A 261 -18.56 9.79 9.44
CA GLY A 261 -17.90 8.67 10.11
C GLY A 261 -18.12 7.35 9.37
N ILE A 262 -19.35 7.06 8.96
CA ILE A 262 -19.69 5.85 8.19
C ILE A 262 -18.95 5.82 6.84
N ILE A 263 -18.91 6.93 6.12
CA ILE A 263 -18.25 7.00 4.81
C ILE A 263 -16.74 6.79 4.95
N ARG A 264 -16.09 7.40 5.95
CA ARG A 264 -14.68 7.16 6.26
C ARG A 264 -14.42 5.68 6.57
N LYS A 265 -15.26 5.11 7.41
CA LYS A 265 -15.18 3.71 7.81
C LYS A 265 -15.29 2.78 6.60
N ASN A 266 -16.20 3.02 5.66
CA ASN A 266 -16.33 2.25 4.43
C ASN A 266 -15.04 2.25 3.60
N VAL A 267 -14.34 3.40 3.51
CA VAL A 267 -13.05 3.48 2.82
C VAL A 267 -11.99 2.65 3.53
N TYR A 268 -11.89 2.77 4.85
CA TYR A 268 -10.89 2.05 5.64
C TYR A 268 -11.14 0.54 5.62
N GLU A 269 -12.37 0.09 5.77
CA GLU A 269 -12.77 -1.32 5.68
C GLU A 269 -12.47 -1.93 4.30
N TYR A 270 -12.64 -1.15 3.22
CA TYR A 270 -12.28 -1.61 1.87
C TYR A 270 -10.80 -1.98 1.75
N PHE A 271 -9.92 -1.26 2.43
CA PHE A 271 -8.48 -1.54 2.47
C PHE A 271 -8.08 -2.48 3.61
N GLY A 272 -9.00 -2.86 4.51
CA GLY A 272 -8.70 -3.70 5.67
C GLY A 272 -7.93 -2.97 6.76
N VAL A 273 -8.18 -1.67 6.92
CA VAL A 273 -7.57 -0.82 7.95
C VAL A 273 -8.67 -0.30 8.86
N ASN A 274 -8.42 -0.22 10.16
CA ASN A 274 -9.30 0.44 11.10
C ASN A 274 -8.74 1.79 11.57
N GLU A 275 -9.58 2.59 12.24
CA GLU A 275 -9.21 3.92 12.69
C GLU A 275 -8.10 3.90 13.75
N ASP A 276 -8.09 2.90 14.65
CA ASP A 276 -7.07 2.76 15.69
C ASP A 276 -5.66 2.56 15.11
N ILE A 277 -5.57 1.76 14.04
CA ILE A 277 -4.31 1.56 13.32
C ILE A 277 -3.85 2.84 12.61
N LEU A 278 -4.79 3.57 11.99
CA LEU A 278 -4.50 4.85 11.33
C LEU A 278 -3.97 5.91 12.27
N THR A 279 -4.54 5.99 13.47
CA THR A 279 -4.18 6.98 14.49
C THR A 279 -3.04 6.53 15.40
N ASN A 280 -2.52 5.31 15.22
CA ASN A 280 -1.52 4.67 16.09
C ASN A 280 -1.96 4.52 17.55
N LEU A 281 -3.27 4.39 17.80
CA LEU A 281 -3.87 4.15 19.13
C LEU A 281 -4.25 2.69 19.35
N PHE A 282 -3.59 1.77 18.67
CA PHE A 282 -3.93 0.35 18.67
C PHE A 282 -3.38 -0.39 19.89
N SER A 283 -4.14 -1.38 20.37
CA SER A 283 -3.71 -2.39 21.33
C SER A 283 -2.89 -3.49 20.62
N ALA A 284 -2.25 -4.35 21.39
CA ALA A 284 -1.54 -5.52 20.86
C ALA A 284 -2.49 -6.45 20.08
N ASP A 285 -3.71 -6.65 20.57
CA ASP A 285 -4.73 -7.48 19.90
C ASP A 285 -5.20 -6.88 18.60
N THR A 286 -5.47 -5.58 18.59
CA THR A 286 -5.88 -4.84 17.37
C THR A 286 -4.78 -4.91 16.32
N TRP A 287 -3.52 -4.77 16.75
CA TRP A 287 -2.38 -4.86 15.84
C TRP A 287 -2.19 -6.28 15.31
N SER A 288 -2.34 -7.32 16.15
CA SER A 288 -2.25 -8.72 15.72
C SER A 288 -3.31 -9.06 14.68
N ALA A 289 -4.55 -8.66 14.93
CA ALA A 289 -5.65 -8.84 13.98
C ALA A 289 -5.41 -8.13 12.63
N PHE A 290 -4.89 -6.90 12.66
CA PHE A 290 -4.52 -6.16 11.46
C PHE A 290 -3.37 -6.83 10.71
N TYR A 291 -2.34 -7.29 11.43
CA TYR A 291 -1.23 -8.00 10.83
C TYR A 291 -1.69 -9.27 10.13
N GLU A 292 -2.43 -10.14 10.83
CA GLU A 292 -2.92 -11.42 10.29
C GLU A 292 -3.93 -11.24 9.15
N GLY A 293 -4.76 -10.20 9.21
CA GLY A 293 -5.79 -9.93 8.20
C GLY A 293 -5.31 -9.18 6.96
N SER A 294 -4.28 -8.33 7.09
CA SER A 294 -3.89 -7.41 6.02
C SER A 294 -2.42 -7.52 5.60
N ILE A 295 -1.50 -7.61 6.55
CA ILE A 295 -0.06 -7.60 6.27
C ILE A 295 0.47 -8.98 5.89
N GLU A 296 0.13 -10.00 6.66
CA GLU A 296 0.60 -11.38 6.45
C GLU A 296 0.14 -11.96 5.11
N PRO A 297 -1.12 -11.81 4.66
CA PRO A 297 -1.53 -12.27 3.33
C PRO A 297 -0.75 -11.60 2.19
N TRP A 298 -0.38 -10.32 2.36
CA TRP A 298 0.48 -9.63 1.41
C TRP A 298 1.89 -10.21 1.42
N ALA A 299 2.47 -10.44 2.60
CA ALA A 299 3.81 -11.01 2.77
C ALA A 299 3.92 -12.41 2.18
N ILE A 300 2.90 -13.27 2.37
CA ILE A 300 2.83 -14.61 1.78
C ILE A 300 2.80 -14.51 0.25
N LYS A 301 1.87 -13.73 -0.31
CA LYS A 301 1.77 -13.55 -1.77
C LYS A 301 3.06 -13.01 -2.38
N PHE A 302 3.70 -12.06 -1.71
CA PHE A 302 4.98 -11.50 -2.14
C PHE A 302 6.08 -12.57 -2.13
N SER A 303 6.18 -13.33 -1.05
CA SER A 303 7.15 -14.42 -0.89
C SER A 303 6.99 -15.48 -1.98
N ASP A 304 5.76 -15.94 -2.22
CA ASP A 304 5.44 -16.95 -3.24
C ASP A 304 5.74 -16.42 -4.65
N THR A 305 5.38 -15.17 -4.92
CA THR A 305 5.61 -14.53 -6.22
C THR A 305 7.10 -14.45 -6.53
N ILE A 306 7.93 -13.98 -5.60
CA ILE A 306 9.37 -13.87 -5.80
C ILE A 306 10.03 -15.25 -5.83
N THR A 307 9.56 -16.19 -5.02
CA THR A 307 10.04 -17.57 -5.04
C THR A 307 9.83 -18.20 -6.42
N LYS A 308 8.61 -18.09 -6.96
CA LYS A 308 8.29 -18.60 -8.30
C LYS A 308 9.13 -17.93 -9.40
N MET A 309 9.43 -16.65 -9.26
CA MET A 309 10.19 -15.86 -10.23
C MET A 309 11.66 -16.27 -10.31
N PHE A 310 12.25 -16.66 -9.17
CA PHE A 310 13.68 -16.97 -9.11
C PHE A 310 14.02 -18.46 -9.02
N PHE A 311 13.14 -19.29 -8.52
CA PHE A 311 13.43 -20.69 -8.28
C PHE A 311 12.53 -21.60 -9.10
N THR A 312 13.15 -22.58 -9.74
CA THR A 312 12.44 -23.68 -10.40
C THR A 312 11.76 -24.57 -9.38
N LEU A 313 10.76 -25.34 -9.80
CA LEU A 313 10.06 -26.29 -8.90
C LEU A 313 11.00 -27.26 -8.19
N ARG A 314 12.09 -27.69 -8.88
CA ARG A 314 13.10 -28.56 -8.28
C ARG A 314 13.89 -27.85 -7.18
N GLU A 315 14.26 -26.59 -7.38
CA GLU A 315 14.98 -25.80 -6.39
C GLU A 315 14.06 -25.54 -5.17
N GLN A 316 12.77 -25.23 -5.41
CA GLN A 316 11.78 -25.06 -4.35
C GLN A 316 11.61 -26.33 -3.51
N SER A 317 11.55 -27.51 -4.16
CA SER A 317 11.46 -28.79 -3.46
C SER A 317 12.68 -29.10 -2.57
N ASN A 318 13.82 -28.45 -2.81
CA ASN A 318 15.03 -28.52 -1.99
C ASN A 318 15.09 -27.40 -0.92
N GLY A 319 13.97 -26.73 -0.62
CA GLY A 319 13.85 -25.72 0.43
C GLY A 319 14.36 -24.33 0.03
N ASN A 320 14.54 -24.06 -1.26
CA ASN A 320 14.91 -22.72 -1.73
C ASN A 320 13.66 -21.87 -1.90
N GLN A 321 13.59 -20.75 -1.17
CA GLN A 321 12.45 -19.83 -1.18
C GLN A 321 12.85 -18.42 -0.76
N VAL A 322 12.00 -17.47 -1.07
CA VAL A 322 12.08 -16.11 -0.52
C VAL A 322 11.02 -15.97 0.55
N MET A 323 11.38 -15.42 1.68
CA MET A 323 10.46 -15.17 2.79
C MET A 323 10.45 -13.69 3.15
N ALA A 324 9.25 -13.12 3.18
CA ALA A 324 9.00 -11.81 3.76
C ALA A 324 8.32 -12.02 5.11
N THR A 325 9.00 -11.69 6.19
CA THR A 325 8.51 -11.94 7.56
C THR A 325 8.52 -10.67 8.39
N ALA A 326 7.58 -10.55 9.32
CA ALA A 326 7.66 -9.52 10.35
C ALA A 326 8.17 -10.15 11.63
N ASN A 327 8.99 -9.42 12.36
CA ASN A 327 9.28 -9.76 13.74
C ASN A 327 8.06 -9.39 14.61
N ARG A 328 7.12 -10.34 14.75
CA ARG A 328 5.87 -10.14 15.51
C ARG A 328 6.14 -9.73 16.95
N LEU A 329 7.26 -10.17 17.51
CA LEU A 329 7.64 -9.86 18.88
C LEU A 329 7.96 -8.38 19.10
N GLN A 330 8.33 -7.63 18.06
CA GLN A 330 8.58 -6.18 18.19
C GLN A 330 7.35 -5.37 18.59
N TYR A 331 6.15 -5.89 18.34
CA TYR A 331 4.89 -5.19 18.60
C TYR A 331 4.14 -5.65 19.85
N MET A 332 4.69 -6.65 20.55
CA MET A 332 4.15 -7.10 21.84
C MET A 332 4.44 -6.07 22.94
N SER A 333 3.69 -6.16 24.04
CA SER A 333 4.00 -5.36 25.23
C SER A 333 5.43 -5.66 25.71
N ASN A 334 6.08 -4.70 26.36
CA ASN A 334 7.44 -4.93 26.89
C ASN A 334 7.49 -6.10 27.88
N ALA A 335 6.40 -6.34 28.64
CA ALA A 335 6.31 -7.46 29.55
C ALA A 335 6.26 -8.81 28.82
N ASP A 336 5.44 -8.88 27.75
CA ASP A 336 5.34 -10.09 26.93
C ASP A 336 6.63 -10.35 26.14
N LYS A 337 7.26 -9.31 25.60
CA LYS A 337 8.58 -9.40 24.96
C LYS A 337 9.61 -10.02 25.89
N LEU A 338 9.69 -9.52 27.11
CA LEU A 338 10.65 -10.02 28.10
C LEU A 338 10.39 -11.49 28.41
N ASN A 339 9.13 -11.84 28.66
CA ASN A 339 8.74 -13.21 29.01
C ASN A 339 9.01 -14.20 27.86
N VAL A 340 8.56 -13.87 26.64
CA VAL A 340 8.77 -14.72 25.45
C VAL A 340 10.25 -14.83 25.10
N SER A 341 11.00 -13.71 25.12
CA SER A 341 12.43 -13.72 24.85
C SER A 341 13.21 -14.58 25.83
N ALA A 342 12.91 -14.49 27.13
CA ALA A 342 13.56 -15.31 28.14
C ALA A 342 13.26 -16.80 27.93
N GLN A 343 12.00 -17.17 27.69
CA GLN A 343 11.61 -18.56 27.49
C GLN A 343 12.22 -19.19 26.25
N LEU A 344 12.26 -18.44 25.12
CA LEU A 344 12.80 -18.95 23.87
C LEU A 344 14.32 -19.02 23.86
N LEU A 345 14.98 -18.08 24.53
CA LEU A 345 16.44 -18.11 24.75
C LEU A 345 16.85 -19.31 25.58
N ASP A 346 16.19 -19.52 26.73
CA ASP A 346 16.51 -20.62 27.66
C ASP A 346 16.34 -22.01 27.00
N ARG A 347 15.45 -22.13 26.06
CA ARG A 347 15.19 -23.36 25.29
C ARG A 347 16.06 -23.52 24.04
N GLY A 348 16.96 -22.58 23.76
CA GLY A 348 17.81 -22.60 22.57
C GLY A 348 17.08 -22.41 21.23
N ILE A 349 15.83 -21.94 21.27
CA ILE A 349 15.04 -21.66 20.07
C ILE A 349 15.54 -20.35 19.43
N MET A 350 15.87 -19.36 20.26
CA MET A 350 16.41 -18.07 19.84
C MET A 350 17.88 -17.92 20.28
N SER A 351 18.66 -17.21 19.48
CA SER A 351 20.00 -16.78 19.84
C SER A 351 19.97 -15.45 20.60
N ILE A 352 21.10 -15.05 21.16
CA ILE A 352 21.26 -13.74 21.81
C ILE A 352 21.02 -12.62 20.79
N ASN A 353 21.50 -12.78 19.55
CA ASN A 353 21.32 -11.78 18.50
C ASN A 353 19.85 -11.68 18.06
N ASP A 354 19.09 -12.78 18.02
CA ASP A 354 17.67 -12.75 17.74
C ASP A 354 16.90 -11.93 18.80
N VAL A 355 17.23 -12.12 20.08
CA VAL A 355 16.65 -11.33 21.17
C VAL A 355 17.05 -9.87 21.08
N ARG A 356 18.31 -9.57 20.75
CA ARG A 356 18.80 -8.20 20.55
C ARG A 356 18.05 -7.51 19.40
N GLU A 357 17.78 -8.21 18.30
CA GLU A 357 16.99 -7.69 17.18
C GLU A 357 15.57 -7.32 17.60
N ILE A 358 14.90 -8.13 18.45
CA ILE A 358 13.57 -7.82 19.02
C ILE A 358 13.56 -6.49 19.79
N TRP A 359 14.68 -6.20 20.48
CA TRP A 359 14.86 -4.98 21.27
C TRP A 359 15.54 -3.84 20.50
N ASN A 360 15.68 -3.96 19.16
CA ASN A 360 16.37 -3.00 18.30
C ASN A 360 17.81 -2.70 18.76
N LEU A 361 18.50 -3.70 19.27
CA LEU A 361 19.90 -3.60 19.67
C LEU A 361 20.78 -4.19 18.56
N PRO A 362 21.96 -3.61 18.28
CA PRO A 362 22.87 -4.14 17.27
C PRO A 362 23.38 -5.54 17.68
N PRO A 363 23.66 -6.44 16.70
CA PRO A 363 24.19 -7.77 17.00
C PRO A 363 25.57 -7.68 17.67
N VAL A 364 25.94 -8.73 18.43
CA VAL A 364 27.25 -8.88 19.06
C VAL A 364 27.95 -10.10 18.49
N GLU A 365 29.28 -10.05 18.47
CA GLU A 365 30.11 -11.17 18.02
C GLU A 365 29.86 -12.41 18.91
N GLY A 366 29.69 -13.57 18.26
CA GLY A 366 29.34 -14.81 18.97
C GLY A 366 27.89 -14.93 19.46
N GLY A 367 27.07 -13.88 19.27
CA GLY A 367 25.69 -13.86 19.73
C GLY A 367 24.72 -14.73 18.94
N ASP A 368 25.14 -15.33 17.82
CA ASP A 368 24.31 -16.24 17.02
C ASP A 368 24.31 -17.68 17.57
N ALA A 369 25.15 -17.97 18.54
CA ALA A 369 25.18 -19.26 19.20
C ALA A 369 23.86 -19.48 19.99
N ARG A 370 23.24 -20.63 19.79
CA ARG A 370 22.07 -21.05 20.56
C ARG A 370 22.50 -21.64 21.89
N ILE A 371 22.02 -21.07 22.97
CA ILE A 371 22.35 -21.46 24.32
C ILE A 371 21.15 -22.18 24.92
N ILE A 372 21.34 -23.38 25.43
CA ILE A 372 20.33 -24.11 26.18
C ILE A 372 20.66 -24.02 27.66
N ARG A 373 19.68 -23.72 28.50
CA ARG A 373 19.84 -23.74 29.93
C ARG A 373 20.19 -25.16 30.39
N GLY A 374 21.23 -25.33 31.22
CA GLY A 374 21.81 -26.61 31.53
C GLY A 374 20.93 -27.61 32.28
N GLU A 375 19.66 -27.30 32.49
CA GLU A 375 18.65 -28.19 33.08
C GLU A 375 17.89 -29.02 32.01
N TYR A 376 18.10 -28.74 30.71
CA TYR A 376 17.47 -29.47 29.63
C TYR A 376 18.46 -30.50 29.05
N TYR A 377 18.16 -31.78 29.27
CA TYR A 377 18.86 -32.90 28.66
C TYR A 377 18.04 -33.50 27.51
N ASN A 378 18.74 -34.07 26.56
CA ASN A 378 18.06 -34.85 25.53
C ASN A 378 17.41 -36.08 26.20
N ALA A 379 16.11 -36.33 25.89
CA ALA A 379 15.42 -37.47 26.50
C ALA A 379 16.13 -38.81 26.19
N ASP A 380 16.76 -38.91 25.02
CA ASP A 380 17.49 -40.09 24.59
C ASP A 380 18.83 -40.28 25.35
N ASP A 381 19.49 -39.18 25.76
CA ASP A 381 20.74 -39.24 26.51
C ASP A 381 20.52 -39.69 27.95
N LYS A 382 19.33 -39.46 28.52
CA LYS A 382 18.98 -39.88 29.89
C LYS A 382 18.78 -41.39 29.99
N VAL A 383 18.23 -41.99 28.97
CA VAL A 383 18.05 -43.45 28.89
C VAL A 383 19.41 -44.18 28.83
N ALA A 384 20.36 -43.58 28.07
CA ALA A 384 21.71 -44.14 27.98
C ALA A 384 22.53 -44.04 29.27
N GLN A 385 22.27 -43.05 30.14
CA GLN A 385 22.91 -42.91 31.45
C GLN A 385 22.30 -43.86 32.50
N GLU A 386 21.01 -44.08 32.53
CA GLU A 386 20.36 -45.02 33.42
C GLU A 386 20.78 -46.47 33.12
N ASP A 387 20.93 -46.86 31.82
CA ASP A 387 21.43 -48.17 31.40
C ASP A 387 22.94 -48.38 31.77
N SER A 388 23.72 -47.33 31.87
CA SER A 388 25.14 -47.40 32.27
C SER A 388 25.34 -47.51 33.79
N ASP A 389 24.47 -46.92 34.61
CA ASP A 389 24.53 -46.98 36.07
C ASP A 389 23.99 -48.30 36.63
N GLU A 390 23.05 -48.97 35.95
CA GLU A 390 22.60 -50.33 36.36
C GLU A 390 23.62 -51.43 36.04
N GLY A 391 24.55 -51.17 35.08
CA GLY A 391 25.58 -52.13 34.69
C GLY A 391 26.79 -52.23 35.67
N ASP A 392 26.99 -51.29 36.54
CA ASP A 392 28.16 -51.20 37.42
C ASP A 392 27.87 -51.66 38.89
N GLN A 393 26.65 -52.12 39.23
CA GLN A 393 26.31 -52.63 40.54
C GLN A 393 26.26 -54.17 40.63
N GLY A 394 26.82 -54.88 39.65
CA GLY A 394 26.78 -56.35 39.58
C GLY A 394 28.15 -56.97 39.36
N LEU A 395 29.12 -56.76 40.30
CA LEU A 395 30.30 -57.64 40.50
C LEU A 395 30.73 -57.65 41.97
#